data_a13bc26c5e7791c800777062df1d5aba
#
_entry.id   a13bc26c5e7791c800777062df1d5aba
#
_cell.length_a   1.000
_cell.length_b   1.000
_cell.length_c   1.000
_cell.angle_alpha   90.00
_cell.angle_beta   90.00
_cell.angle_gamma   90.00
#
_symmetry.space_group_name_H-M   'P 1'
#
loop_
_entity.id
_entity.type
_entity.pdbx_description
1 polymer ?
#
loop_
_entity_poly.entity_id
_entity_poly.type
_entity_poly.pdbx_seq_one_letter_code
_entity_poly.pdbx_strand_id
1 'polypeptide(L)'
;MKFSLSLVWGALLLQLGGCIAVPALMVGGGVGMGTMLATDRRTPGAVIEDRGIETKAALRIREALGDAVHVNVSSYNRLALITGEVPDAKRKAQIEKIILDVENVQKTVNELAIMENTSTTARLQDGILTSRIRATLIDEKDLIANAFKITTERGVVYIQGRATAREIALMTEIVSGLPGVTRVVRMVDVLSEEDLSGMLPAPPALPK
;
A
#
# COMPACT_ATOMS: atom_id res chain seq x y z
N MET A 1 -29.46 55.40 19.48
CA MET A 1 -28.63 54.54 18.66
C MET A 1 -28.57 53.13 19.26
N LYS A 2 -29.57 52.31 18.97
CA LYS A 2 -29.69 50.91 19.43
C LYS A 2 -30.13 50.07 18.23
N PHE A 3 -29.24 49.87 17.31
CA PHE A 3 -29.41 48.95 16.18
C PHE A 3 -28.17 48.08 16.08
N SER A 4 -28.35 46.79 15.82
CA SER A 4 -27.39 45.83 15.28
C SER A 4 -26.87 44.70 16.15
N LEU A 5 -27.48 44.31 17.26
CA LEU A 5 -27.05 43.08 17.93
C LEU A 5 -27.93 41.85 17.56
N SER A 6 -29.09 42.06 16.96
CA SER A 6 -30.03 40.99 16.55
C SER A 6 -29.70 40.37 15.17
N LEU A 7 -28.89 41.03 14.33
CA LEU A 7 -28.54 40.56 12.99
C LEU A 7 -27.36 39.60 12.98
N VAL A 8 -26.54 39.62 14.03
CA VAL A 8 -25.33 38.71 14.11
C VAL A 8 -25.73 37.31 14.60
N TRP A 9 -26.82 37.19 15.37
CA TRP A 9 -27.30 35.88 15.86
C TRP A 9 -28.14 35.13 14.82
N GLY A 10 -28.67 35.78 13.80
CA GLY A 10 -29.39 35.14 12.69
C GLY A 10 -28.48 34.46 11.67
N ALA A 11 -27.25 34.94 11.53
CA ALA A 11 -26.30 34.40 10.56
C ALA A 11 -25.54 33.13 11.05
N LEU A 12 -25.54 32.87 12.37
CA LEU A 12 -24.82 31.74 12.96
C LEU A 12 -25.62 30.43 12.99
N LEU A 13 -26.95 30.51 12.77
CA LEU A 13 -27.85 29.33 12.80
C LEU A 13 -28.06 28.67 11.42
N LEU A 14 -27.50 29.20 10.32
CA LEU A 14 -27.63 28.63 8.98
C LEU A 14 -26.49 27.68 8.57
N GLN A 15 -25.52 27.42 9.45
CA GLN A 15 -24.38 26.54 9.14
C GLN A 15 -24.56 25.08 9.59
N LEU A 16 -25.67 24.69 10.16
CA LEU A 16 -25.95 23.32 10.65
C LEU A 16 -26.77 22.44 9.69
N GLY A 17 -27.01 22.91 8.45
CA GLY A 17 -27.77 22.16 7.43
C GLY A 17 -26.94 21.38 6.43
N GLY A 18 -25.65 21.13 6.66
CA GLY A 18 -24.69 20.59 5.70
C GLY A 18 -24.54 19.05 5.64
N CYS A 19 -25.53 18.26 6.03
CA CYS A 19 -25.40 16.79 6.07
C CYS A 19 -26.27 15.98 5.09
N ILE A 20 -26.81 16.57 4.02
CA ILE A 20 -27.65 15.81 3.06
C ILE A 20 -27.22 15.96 1.58
N ALA A 21 -25.97 16.32 1.31
CA ALA A 21 -25.48 16.40 -0.08
C ALA A 21 -24.42 15.33 -0.42
N VAL A 22 -24.44 14.17 0.24
CA VAL A 22 -23.45 13.09 0.01
C VAL A 22 -23.84 12.02 -1.03
N PRO A 23 -25.09 11.90 -1.55
CA PRO A 23 -25.34 10.85 -2.56
C PRO A 23 -24.84 11.16 -3.98
N ALA A 24 -24.58 12.44 -4.33
CA ALA A 24 -24.26 12.79 -5.73
C ALA A 24 -22.76 12.69 -6.09
N LEU A 25 -21.86 12.63 -5.09
CA LEU A 25 -20.40 12.47 -5.33
C LEU A 25 -19.96 11.01 -5.44
N MET A 26 -20.80 10.04 -5.09
CA MET A 26 -20.49 8.62 -5.22
C MET A 26 -20.55 8.09 -6.67
N VAL A 27 -21.23 8.80 -7.59
CA VAL A 27 -21.28 8.40 -9.01
C VAL A 27 -20.01 8.79 -9.75
N GLY A 28 -19.28 9.81 -9.31
CA GLY A 28 -17.97 10.18 -9.90
C GLY A 28 -16.77 9.39 -9.33
N GLY A 29 -16.90 8.86 -8.11
CA GLY A 29 -15.83 8.06 -7.45
C GLY A 29 -15.74 6.60 -7.94
N GLY A 30 -16.79 6.09 -8.57
CA GLY A 30 -16.84 4.69 -9.03
C GLY A 30 -15.90 4.39 -10.19
N VAL A 31 -15.62 5.36 -11.04
CA VAL A 31 -14.73 5.16 -12.19
C VAL A 31 -13.26 5.05 -11.75
N GLY A 32 -12.82 5.84 -10.76
CA GLY A 32 -11.44 5.78 -10.25
C GLY A 32 -11.15 4.53 -9.42
N MET A 33 -12.11 4.05 -8.61
CA MET A 33 -11.95 2.79 -7.87
C MET A 33 -12.08 1.57 -8.78
N GLY A 34 -12.94 1.61 -9.79
CA GLY A 34 -13.11 0.53 -10.75
C GLY A 34 -11.87 0.30 -11.61
N THR A 35 -11.19 1.37 -12.03
CA THR A 35 -9.95 1.28 -12.82
C THR A 35 -8.76 0.80 -11.99
N MET A 36 -8.67 1.18 -10.69
CA MET A 36 -7.64 0.66 -9.79
C MET A 36 -7.81 -0.84 -9.53
N LEU A 37 -9.04 -1.31 -9.33
CA LEU A 37 -9.32 -2.74 -9.15
C LEU A 37 -9.13 -3.54 -10.45
N ALA A 38 -9.37 -2.94 -11.61
CA ALA A 38 -9.19 -3.61 -12.91
C ALA A 38 -7.71 -3.82 -13.27
N THR A 39 -6.79 -3.07 -12.66
CA THR A 39 -5.34 -3.17 -12.92
C THR A 39 -4.57 -3.88 -11.79
N ASP A 40 -5.20 -4.11 -10.63
CA ASP A 40 -4.66 -4.97 -9.57
C ASP A 40 -4.87 -6.44 -9.97
N ARG A 41 -3.79 -7.18 -10.07
CA ARG A 41 -3.82 -8.59 -10.52
C ARG A 41 -4.25 -9.58 -9.43
N ARG A 42 -4.66 -9.08 -8.29
CA ARG A 42 -5.31 -9.87 -7.24
C ARG A 42 -6.82 -9.88 -7.43
N THR A 43 -7.47 -10.91 -6.91
CA THR A 43 -8.93 -10.89 -6.77
C THR A 43 -9.36 -9.83 -5.75
N PRO A 44 -10.56 -9.23 -5.87
CA PRO A 44 -11.08 -8.30 -4.86
C PRO A 44 -11.08 -8.89 -3.45
N GLY A 45 -11.37 -10.19 -3.31
CA GLY A 45 -11.30 -10.90 -2.04
C GLY A 45 -9.89 -10.91 -1.44
N ALA A 46 -8.86 -11.19 -2.27
CA ALA A 46 -7.47 -11.17 -1.82
C ALA A 46 -7.01 -9.78 -1.37
N VAL A 47 -7.47 -8.72 -2.04
CA VAL A 47 -7.17 -7.33 -1.63
C VAL A 47 -7.77 -7.02 -0.25
N ILE A 48 -9.01 -7.46 0.00
CA ILE A 48 -9.68 -7.27 1.31
C ILE A 48 -8.97 -8.10 2.40
N GLU A 49 -8.63 -9.35 2.11
CA GLU A 49 -7.89 -10.21 3.04
C GLU A 49 -6.52 -9.61 3.39
N ASP A 50 -5.76 -9.16 2.41
CA ASP A 50 -4.45 -8.53 2.63
C ASP A 50 -4.55 -7.30 3.54
N ARG A 51 -5.56 -6.43 3.34
CA ARG A 51 -5.81 -5.29 4.24
C ARG A 51 -6.21 -5.74 5.66
N GLY A 52 -6.99 -6.80 5.75
CA GLY A 52 -7.35 -7.43 7.02
C GLY A 52 -6.12 -7.95 7.77
N ILE A 53 -5.20 -8.62 7.08
CA ILE A 53 -3.91 -9.09 7.62
C ILE A 53 -3.09 -7.92 8.16
N GLU A 54 -2.90 -6.86 7.36
CA GLU A 54 -2.14 -5.67 7.77
C GLU A 54 -2.71 -5.02 9.04
N THR A 55 -4.03 -4.84 9.07
CA THR A 55 -4.71 -4.23 10.21
C THR A 55 -4.59 -5.06 11.48
N LYS A 56 -4.87 -6.37 11.39
CA LYS A 56 -4.78 -7.29 12.54
C LYS A 56 -3.34 -7.43 13.03
N ALA A 57 -2.37 -7.52 12.11
CA ALA A 57 -0.96 -7.59 12.45
C ALA A 57 -0.51 -6.33 13.22
N ALA A 58 -0.85 -5.14 12.72
CA ALA A 58 -0.52 -3.87 13.38
C ALA A 58 -1.12 -3.77 14.79
N LEU A 59 -2.38 -4.19 14.97
CA LEU A 59 -3.04 -4.21 16.28
C LEU A 59 -2.36 -5.19 17.24
N ARG A 60 -2.13 -6.43 16.84
CA ARG A 60 -1.48 -7.45 17.68
C ARG A 60 -0.06 -7.09 18.07
N ILE A 61 0.72 -6.48 17.15
CA ILE A 61 2.07 -5.99 17.46
C ILE A 61 2.01 -4.87 18.50
N ARG A 62 1.09 -3.90 18.32
CA ARG A 62 0.92 -2.80 19.29
C ARG A 62 0.48 -3.30 20.66
N GLU A 63 -0.42 -4.26 20.73
CA GLU A 63 -0.87 -4.89 21.98
C GLU A 63 0.27 -5.63 22.69
N ALA A 64 1.15 -6.30 21.94
CA ALA A 64 2.22 -7.11 22.51
C ALA A 64 3.48 -6.31 22.88
N LEU A 65 3.81 -5.25 22.13
CA LEU A 65 5.10 -4.55 22.21
C LEU A 65 4.98 -3.03 22.39
N GLY A 66 3.78 -2.47 22.27
CA GLY A 66 3.55 -1.01 22.38
C GLY A 66 4.31 -0.23 21.31
N ASP A 67 4.79 0.96 21.70
CA ASP A 67 5.52 1.88 20.80
C ASP A 67 7.05 1.67 20.87
N ALA A 68 7.51 0.58 21.51
CA ALA A 68 8.94 0.30 21.69
C ALA A 68 9.65 -0.15 20.39
N VAL A 69 8.88 -0.48 19.35
CA VAL A 69 9.38 -1.00 18.08
C VAL A 69 8.77 -0.21 16.91
N HIS A 70 9.52 -0.08 15.83
CA HIS A 70 8.99 0.43 14.56
C HIS A 70 8.81 -0.74 13.61
N VAL A 71 7.57 -1.16 13.38
CA VAL A 71 7.24 -2.31 12.52
C VAL A 71 6.15 -1.94 11.54
N ASN A 72 6.42 -2.19 10.26
CA ASN A 72 5.47 -2.12 9.18
C ASN A 72 5.15 -3.53 8.66
N VAL A 73 3.88 -3.80 8.41
CA VAL A 73 3.44 -5.04 7.79
C VAL A 73 2.74 -4.71 6.49
N SER A 74 3.21 -5.30 5.40
CA SER A 74 2.60 -5.17 4.08
C SER A 74 2.23 -6.56 3.57
N SER A 75 0.97 -6.77 3.22
CA SER A 75 0.49 -8.06 2.71
C SER A 75 0.14 -7.98 1.23
N TYR A 76 0.53 -8.98 0.47
CA TYR A 76 0.16 -9.16 -0.92
C TYR A 76 -0.07 -10.65 -1.19
N ASN A 77 -1.29 -10.99 -1.60
CA ASN A 77 -1.71 -12.37 -1.85
C ASN A 77 -1.37 -13.32 -0.67
N ARG A 78 -1.67 -12.86 0.58
CA ARG A 78 -1.44 -13.57 1.85
C ARG A 78 0.04 -13.80 2.23
N LEU A 79 0.97 -13.19 1.49
CA LEU A 79 2.37 -13.10 1.86
C LEU A 79 2.60 -11.81 2.63
N ALA A 80 2.90 -11.91 3.92
CA ALA A 80 3.17 -10.77 4.80
C ALA A 80 4.66 -10.45 4.82
N LEU A 81 5.01 -9.27 4.32
CA LEU A 81 6.32 -8.66 4.46
C LEU A 81 6.36 -7.87 5.77
N ILE A 82 7.41 -8.08 6.55
CA ILE A 82 7.64 -7.43 7.84
C ILE A 82 8.90 -6.58 7.73
N THR A 83 8.76 -5.26 7.84
CA THR A 83 9.90 -4.32 7.77
C THR A 83 9.94 -3.40 8.98
N GLY A 84 11.04 -2.69 9.16
CA GLY A 84 11.25 -1.77 10.28
C GLY A 84 12.42 -2.17 11.17
N GLU A 85 12.39 -1.73 12.43
CA GLU A 85 13.47 -1.93 13.39
C GLU A 85 12.99 -2.53 14.70
N VAL A 86 13.83 -3.38 15.27
CA VAL A 86 13.66 -3.99 16.59
C VAL A 86 14.99 -4.00 17.34
N PRO A 87 15.00 -3.87 18.67
CA PRO A 87 16.25 -3.79 19.44
C PRO A 87 17.00 -5.12 19.53
N ASP A 88 16.34 -6.26 19.32
CA ASP A 88 16.96 -7.57 19.51
C ASP A 88 16.30 -8.70 18.69
N ALA A 89 17.01 -9.82 18.57
CA ALA A 89 16.56 -11.01 17.84
C ALA A 89 15.32 -11.66 18.46
N LYS A 90 15.13 -11.55 19.78
CA LYS A 90 13.97 -12.11 20.48
C LYS A 90 12.69 -11.42 20.03
N ARG A 91 12.71 -10.07 19.94
CA ARG A 91 11.57 -9.30 19.44
C ARG A 91 11.32 -9.55 17.96
N LYS A 92 12.39 -9.69 17.17
CA LYS A 92 12.26 -10.07 15.75
C LYS A 92 11.50 -11.38 15.58
N ALA A 93 11.88 -12.42 16.32
CA ALA A 93 11.21 -13.72 16.29
C ALA A 93 9.79 -13.67 16.86
N GLN A 94 9.57 -12.89 17.92
CA GLN A 94 8.25 -12.70 18.52
C GLN A 94 7.27 -12.07 17.53
N ILE A 95 7.68 -11.02 16.82
CA ILE A 95 6.85 -10.34 15.81
C ILE A 95 6.50 -11.30 14.68
N GLU A 96 7.46 -12.06 14.17
CA GLU A 96 7.20 -13.05 13.12
C GLU A 96 6.14 -14.05 13.56
N LYS A 97 6.23 -14.57 14.79
CA LYS A 97 5.23 -15.48 15.35
C LYS A 97 3.85 -14.83 15.44
N ILE A 98 3.77 -13.59 15.94
CA ILE A 98 2.50 -12.84 16.02
C ILE A 98 1.83 -12.74 14.65
N ILE A 99 2.62 -12.50 13.60
CA ILE A 99 2.10 -12.33 12.24
C ILE A 99 1.71 -13.68 11.62
N LEU A 100 2.47 -14.74 11.85
CA LEU A 100 2.10 -16.09 11.43
C LEU A 100 0.79 -16.56 12.06
N ASP A 101 0.47 -16.10 13.28
CA ASP A 101 -0.78 -16.42 13.97
C ASP A 101 -1.97 -15.53 13.50
N VAL A 102 -1.76 -14.58 12.55
CA VAL A 102 -2.85 -13.83 11.94
C VAL A 102 -3.57 -14.69 10.91
N GLU A 103 -4.89 -14.71 10.98
CA GLU A 103 -5.72 -15.50 10.06
C GLU A 103 -5.44 -15.12 8.60
N ASN A 104 -5.40 -16.10 7.73
CA ASN A 104 -5.13 -16.00 6.28
C ASN A 104 -3.68 -15.66 5.90
N VAL A 105 -2.75 -15.47 6.83
CA VAL A 105 -1.33 -15.39 6.50
C VAL A 105 -0.84 -16.78 6.08
N GLN A 106 -0.28 -16.87 4.87
CA GLN A 106 0.29 -18.12 4.35
C GLN A 106 1.81 -18.17 4.46
N LYS A 107 2.46 -17.01 4.29
CA LYS A 107 3.92 -16.87 4.31
C LYS A 107 4.31 -15.54 4.93
N THR A 108 5.48 -15.52 5.54
CA THR A 108 6.12 -14.29 6.04
C THR A 108 7.49 -14.11 5.42
N VAL A 109 7.87 -12.87 5.19
CA VAL A 109 9.24 -12.46 4.88
C VAL A 109 9.64 -11.44 5.93
N ASN A 110 10.56 -11.82 6.81
CA ASN A 110 10.95 -11.01 7.97
C ASN A 110 12.26 -10.26 7.71
N GLU A 111 12.14 -9.03 7.24
CA GLU A 111 13.21 -8.09 6.91
C GLU A 111 13.43 -7.04 8.03
N LEU A 112 12.98 -7.33 9.27
CA LEU A 112 13.26 -6.48 10.42
C LEU A 112 14.77 -6.37 10.67
N ALA A 113 15.26 -5.14 10.79
CA ALA A 113 16.63 -4.90 11.22
C ALA A 113 16.74 -4.90 12.75
N ILE A 114 17.84 -5.47 13.25
CA ILE A 114 18.14 -5.41 14.69
C ILE A 114 18.97 -4.16 14.93
N MET A 115 18.31 -3.08 15.33
CA MET A 115 18.90 -1.76 15.58
C MET A 115 17.89 -0.87 16.32
N GLU A 116 18.32 0.31 16.73
CA GLU A 116 17.42 1.35 17.23
C GLU A 116 16.47 1.85 16.14
N ASN A 117 15.30 2.33 16.56
CA ASN A 117 14.30 2.86 15.63
C ASN A 117 14.87 4.02 14.81
N THR A 118 14.64 3.99 13.50
CA THR A 118 14.99 5.09 12.61
C THR A 118 14.25 6.37 12.98
N SER A 119 14.87 7.52 12.69
CA SER A 119 14.26 8.82 12.94
C SER A 119 13.04 9.06 12.06
N THR A 120 12.13 9.91 12.52
CA THR A 120 10.96 10.33 11.73
C THR A 120 11.37 10.93 10.37
N THR A 121 12.50 11.65 10.34
CA THR A 121 13.04 12.23 9.10
C THR A 121 13.45 11.14 8.11
N ALA A 122 14.14 10.08 8.56
CA ALA A 122 14.52 8.96 7.70
C ALA A 122 13.29 8.25 7.12
N ARG A 123 12.28 8.00 7.95
CA ARG A 123 11.01 7.41 7.50
C ARG A 123 10.26 8.28 6.47
N LEU A 124 10.29 9.60 6.66
CA LEU A 124 9.72 10.53 5.69
C LEU A 124 10.47 10.48 4.35
N GLN A 125 11.79 10.37 4.37
CA GLN A 125 12.60 10.21 3.15
C GLN A 125 12.26 8.92 2.40
N ASP A 126 12.05 7.81 3.11
CA ASP A 126 11.58 6.54 2.51
C ASP A 126 10.18 6.68 1.91
N GLY A 127 9.28 7.43 2.55
CA GLY A 127 7.96 7.75 2.00
C GLY A 127 8.02 8.57 0.71
N ILE A 128 8.91 9.57 0.66
CA ILE A 128 9.17 10.37 -0.55
C ILE A 128 9.75 9.49 -1.66
N LEU A 129 10.71 8.62 -1.32
CA LEU A 129 11.29 7.69 -2.28
C LEU A 129 10.23 6.73 -2.84
N THR A 130 9.38 6.15 -1.98
CA THR A 130 8.25 5.31 -2.41
C THR A 130 7.33 6.05 -3.39
N SER A 131 7.01 7.32 -3.10
CA SER A 131 6.15 8.14 -3.96
C SER A 131 6.80 8.42 -5.32
N ARG A 132 8.11 8.70 -5.34
CA ARG A 132 8.89 8.88 -6.56
C ARG A 132 8.91 7.59 -7.40
N ILE A 133 9.18 6.44 -6.79
CA ILE A 133 9.17 5.15 -7.47
C ILE A 133 7.82 4.91 -8.13
N ARG A 134 6.71 5.10 -7.38
CA ARG A 134 5.36 4.91 -7.91
C ARG A 134 5.07 5.84 -9.09
N ALA A 135 5.43 7.11 -9.00
CA ALA A 135 5.25 8.06 -10.10
C ALA A 135 6.01 7.61 -11.35
N THR A 136 7.29 7.21 -11.20
CA THR A 136 8.09 6.71 -12.33
C THR A 136 7.49 5.46 -12.97
N LEU A 137 6.97 4.52 -12.17
CA LEU A 137 6.33 3.31 -12.72
C LEU A 137 4.97 3.59 -13.38
N ILE A 138 4.25 4.64 -12.95
CA ILE A 138 2.99 5.08 -13.60
C ILE A 138 3.28 5.68 -14.97
N ASP A 139 4.39 6.41 -15.12
CA ASP A 139 4.78 7.05 -16.36
C ASP A 139 5.31 6.04 -17.40
N GLU A 140 5.66 4.81 -16.96
CA GLU A 140 6.17 3.75 -17.84
C GLU A 140 5.01 3.05 -18.57
N LYS A 141 5.04 3.11 -19.89
CA LYS A 141 3.94 2.59 -20.75
C LYS A 141 3.89 1.06 -20.82
N ASP A 142 5.05 0.42 -20.65
CA ASP A 142 5.20 -1.03 -20.73
C ASP A 142 4.99 -1.75 -19.39
N LEU A 143 4.55 -1.01 -18.36
CA LEU A 143 4.27 -1.54 -17.03
C LEU A 143 2.86 -1.14 -16.55
N ILE A 144 2.25 -2.05 -15.83
CA ILE A 144 1.05 -1.75 -15.04
C ILE A 144 1.50 -1.51 -13.60
N ALA A 145 1.66 -0.24 -13.21
CA ALA A 145 2.17 0.14 -11.89
C ALA A 145 1.38 -0.50 -10.72
N ASN A 146 0.06 -0.66 -10.88
CA ASN A 146 -0.82 -1.28 -9.88
C ASN A 146 -0.64 -2.80 -9.72
N ALA A 147 0.12 -3.45 -10.60
CA ALA A 147 0.52 -4.85 -10.42
C ALA A 147 1.55 -5.03 -9.31
N PHE A 148 2.15 -3.91 -8.83
CA PHE A 148 3.21 -3.91 -7.85
C PHE A 148 2.83 -3.13 -6.59
N LYS A 149 3.08 -3.72 -5.44
CA LYS A 149 3.01 -3.07 -4.14
C LYS A 149 4.41 -2.78 -3.65
N ILE A 150 4.69 -1.50 -3.37
CA ILE A 150 6.03 -1.02 -3.05
C ILE A 150 6.07 -0.57 -1.60
N THR A 151 7.05 -1.05 -0.87
CA THR A 151 7.40 -0.63 0.48
C THR A 151 8.88 -0.25 0.49
N THR A 152 9.22 0.90 1.04
CA THR A 152 10.62 1.33 1.18
C THR A 152 10.96 1.45 2.67
N GLU A 153 12.10 0.91 3.04
CA GLU A 153 12.63 0.98 4.40
C GLU A 153 14.15 1.13 4.35
N ARG A 154 14.69 2.22 4.87
CA ARG A 154 16.13 2.56 4.84
C ARG A 154 16.75 2.53 3.45
N GLY A 155 16.02 3.03 2.45
CA GLY A 155 16.44 2.99 1.04
C GLY A 155 16.39 1.61 0.38
N VAL A 156 16.04 0.55 1.13
CA VAL A 156 15.76 -0.77 0.56
C VAL A 156 14.32 -0.78 0.05
N VAL A 157 14.15 -1.11 -1.21
CA VAL A 157 12.84 -1.16 -1.87
C VAL A 157 12.37 -2.60 -1.96
N TYR A 158 11.27 -2.90 -1.32
CA TYR A 158 10.60 -4.20 -1.33
C TYR A 158 9.42 -4.13 -2.30
N ILE A 159 9.38 -5.05 -3.25
CA ILE A 159 8.37 -5.08 -4.29
C ILE A 159 7.64 -6.41 -4.25
N GLN A 160 6.37 -6.34 -3.90
CA GLN A 160 5.44 -7.47 -3.96
C GLN A 160 4.56 -7.31 -5.20
N GLY A 161 4.11 -8.40 -5.81
CA GLY A 161 3.28 -8.29 -7.00
C GLY A 161 3.05 -9.62 -7.71
N ARG A 162 2.36 -9.53 -8.85
CA ARG A 162 2.20 -10.61 -9.82
C ARG A 162 2.49 -10.05 -11.20
N ALA A 163 3.53 -10.54 -11.88
CA ALA A 163 3.98 -9.94 -13.12
C ALA A 163 4.73 -10.95 -14.00
N THR A 164 4.84 -10.66 -15.29
CA THR A 164 5.64 -11.47 -16.19
C THR A 164 7.13 -11.26 -15.95
N ALA A 165 7.97 -12.19 -16.38
CA ALA A 165 9.42 -12.08 -16.24
C ALA A 165 9.96 -10.79 -16.92
N ARG A 166 9.36 -10.38 -18.05
CA ARG A 166 9.70 -9.14 -18.76
C ARG A 166 9.39 -7.90 -17.91
N GLU A 167 8.21 -7.83 -17.34
CA GLU A 167 7.80 -6.71 -16.48
C GLU A 167 8.65 -6.64 -15.20
N ILE A 168 8.98 -7.77 -14.60
CA ILE A 168 9.86 -7.84 -13.42
C ILE A 168 11.26 -7.30 -13.74
N ALA A 169 11.82 -7.66 -14.91
CA ALA A 169 13.11 -7.17 -15.33
C ALA A 169 13.10 -5.66 -15.53
N LEU A 170 12.15 -5.15 -16.32
CA LEU A 170 11.99 -3.72 -16.59
C LEU A 170 11.76 -2.90 -15.31
N MET A 171 10.82 -3.33 -14.48
CA MET A 171 10.55 -2.69 -13.17
C MET A 171 11.82 -2.67 -12.30
N THR A 172 12.58 -3.76 -12.25
CA THR A 172 13.80 -3.84 -11.43
C THR A 172 14.87 -2.88 -11.94
N GLU A 173 15.05 -2.78 -13.25
CA GLU A 173 16.00 -1.86 -13.89
C GLU A 173 15.65 -0.41 -13.54
N ILE A 174 14.39 -0.01 -13.76
CA ILE A 174 13.91 1.34 -13.46
C ILE A 174 14.12 1.68 -12.00
N VAL A 175 13.65 0.82 -11.08
CA VAL A 175 13.71 1.10 -9.63
C VAL A 175 15.15 1.15 -9.14
N SER A 176 16.02 0.25 -9.61
CA SER A 176 17.43 0.22 -9.20
C SER A 176 18.21 1.47 -9.64
N GLY A 177 17.78 2.12 -10.72
CA GLY A 177 18.39 3.36 -11.23
C GLY A 177 17.99 4.63 -10.49
N LEU A 178 17.00 4.57 -9.61
CA LEU A 178 16.50 5.77 -8.94
C LEU A 178 17.40 6.22 -7.77
N PRO A 179 17.69 7.53 -7.66
CA PRO A 179 18.47 8.07 -6.55
C PRO A 179 17.80 7.80 -5.20
N GLY A 180 18.59 7.27 -4.26
CA GLY A 180 18.14 6.91 -2.91
C GLY A 180 17.79 5.42 -2.75
N VAL A 181 17.69 4.66 -3.83
CA VAL A 181 17.54 3.19 -3.77
C VAL A 181 18.90 2.56 -3.50
N THR A 182 19.01 1.80 -2.40
CA THR A 182 20.23 1.08 -2.02
C THR A 182 20.17 -0.39 -2.42
N ARG A 183 18.97 -0.98 -2.42
CA ARG A 183 18.74 -2.38 -2.78
C ARG A 183 17.29 -2.58 -3.20
N VAL A 184 17.05 -3.50 -4.13
CA VAL A 184 15.71 -3.96 -4.53
C VAL A 184 15.53 -5.41 -4.13
N VAL A 185 14.47 -5.69 -3.36
CA VAL A 185 14.06 -7.04 -2.95
C VAL A 185 12.74 -7.37 -3.64
N ARG A 186 12.71 -8.45 -4.39
CA ARG A 186 11.55 -8.84 -5.19
C ARG A 186 10.85 -10.04 -4.55
N MET A 187 9.56 -9.90 -4.31
CA MET A 187 8.64 -10.93 -3.83
C MET A 187 7.46 -10.96 -4.80
N VAL A 188 7.75 -11.31 -6.05
CA VAL A 188 6.79 -11.24 -7.16
C VAL A 188 6.51 -12.65 -7.67
N ASP A 189 5.22 -13.00 -7.74
CA ASP A 189 4.76 -14.22 -8.38
C ASP A 189 4.90 -14.05 -9.90
N VAL A 190 5.65 -14.95 -10.54
CA VAL A 190 5.90 -14.91 -11.98
C VAL A 190 4.70 -15.47 -12.72
N LEU A 191 4.12 -14.67 -13.61
CA LEU A 191 3.03 -15.06 -14.51
C LEU A 191 3.59 -15.39 -15.88
N SER A 192 2.94 -16.34 -16.59
CA SER A 192 3.10 -16.48 -18.04
C SER A 192 2.39 -15.34 -18.78
N GLU A 193 2.78 -15.05 -20.02
CA GLU A 193 2.08 -14.06 -20.86
C GLU A 193 0.63 -14.52 -21.17
N GLU A 194 0.41 -15.85 -21.18
CA GLU A 194 -0.91 -16.44 -21.37
C GLU A 194 -1.82 -16.18 -20.15
N ASP A 195 -1.31 -16.41 -18.92
CA ASP A 195 -2.04 -16.10 -17.68
C ASP A 195 -2.39 -14.61 -17.61
N LEU A 196 -1.43 -13.75 -17.98
CA LEU A 196 -1.64 -12.31 -18.01
C LEU A 196 -2.75 -11.92 -18.97
N SER A 197 -2.75 -12.48 -20.19
CA SER A 197 -3.78 -12.20 -21.19
C SER A 197 -5.18 -12.60 -20.73
N GLY A 198 -5.29 -13.69 -19.96
CA GLY A 198 -6.55 -14.14 -19.36
C GLY A 198 -7.07 -13.26 -18.21
N MET A 199 -6.20 -12.44 -17.59
CA MET A 199 -6.57 -11.51 -16.52
C MET A 199 -7.00 -10.13 -17.04
N LEU A 200 -6.63 -9.78 -18.27
CA LEU A 200 -6.99 -8.49 -18.86
C LEU A 200 -8.45 -8.51 -19.32
N PRO A 201 -9.19 -7.41 -19.15
CA PRO A 201 -10.52 -7.29 -19.74
C PRO A 201 -10.45 -7.53 -21.26
N ALA A 202 -11.40 -8.30 -21.79
CA ALA A 202 -11.50 -8.46 -23.23
C ALA A 202 -11.61 -7.07 -23.91
N PRO A 203 -10.90 -6.82 -25.02
CA PRO A 203 -11.03 -5.57 -25.74
C PRO A 203 -12.50 -5.36 -26.14
N PRO A 204 -13.01 -4.11 -26.06
CA PRO A 204 -14.38 -3.82 -26.44
C PRO A 204 -14.62 -4.30 -27.86
N ALA A 205 -15.74 -5.04 -28.09
CA ALA A 205 -16.14 -5.48 -29.43
C ALA A 205 -16.24 -4.25 -30.32
N LEU A 206 -15.53 -4.27 -31.44
CA LEU A 206 -15.66 -3.21 -32.45
C LEU A 206 -17.14 -3.12 -32.90
N PRO A 207 -17.72 -1.92 -32.98
CA PRO A 207 -19.06 -1.76 -33.50
C PRO A 207 -19.10 -2.26 -34.95
N LYS A 208 -20.10 -3.11 -35.23
CA LYS A 208 -20.35 -3.61 -36.60
C LYS A 208 -20.92 -2.52 -37.48
#